data_5c972fda14ba66c98e2e5efbd019b954
#
_entry.id   5c972fda14ba66c98e2e5efbd019b954
#
_cell.length_a   1.000
_cell.length_b   1.000
_cell.length_c   1.000
_cell.angle_alpha   90.00
_cell.angle_beta   90.00
_cell.angle_gamma   90.00
#
_symmetry.space_group_name_H-M   'P 1'
#
loop_
_entity.id
_entity.type
_entity.pdbx_description
1 polymer ?
#
loop_
_entity_poly.entity_id
_entity_poly.type
_entity_poly.pdbx_seq_one_letter_code
_entity_poly.pdbx_strand_id
1 'polypeptide(L)'
;MDKLTERETAPRNPLIAAPALAVQFFLVPLAVVAVTAALYIGFRSMLNDGKSPQDYLTEIQRGGSDRRWPAAYELSRQMADPKVRADKTLAPALVEAFRQADGDPQVRRYLALAIGRLDPPLPVDAVADLTHALDDPDSETRISVIWALGSSGDPAVVSRLIPLYGAPDADAGVRKMVVYALGALPGDAQIDTLRTALEDAALDVRWNAAVALARHGNRAGVPVLKQMLDRTYVEQSVKREVRPDEDRDPIADVMISGLRAAATLKDESLRSSVMTLSQNDRSLKVREAALEALKVMG
;
A
#
# COMPACT_ATOMS: atom_id res chain seq x y z
N MET A 1 -23.03 -90.59 -38.93
CA MET A 1 -23.83 -89.49 -39.48
C MET A 1 -24.03 -88.48 -38.38
N ASP A 2 -23.12 -87.50 -38.34
CA ASP A 2 -23.13 -86.45 -37.30
C ASP A 2 -23.15 -85.10 -37.98
N LYS A 3 -24.25 -84.38 -37.76
CA LYS A 3 -24.40 -83.02 -38.24
C LYS A 3 -23.87 -82.07 -37.17
N LEU A 4 -22.66 -81.52 -37.40
CA LEU A 4 -22.14 -80.44 -36.67
C LEU A 4 -22.85 -79.15 -37.05
N THR A 5 -23.59 -78.57 -36.11
CA THR A 5 -24.24 -77.30 -36.27
C THR A 5 -23.19 -76.20 -36.00
N GLU A 6 -22.78 -75.52 -37.07
CA GLU A 6 -22.06 -74.26 -36.99
C GLU A 6 -22.92 -73.17 -36.33
N ARG A 7 -22.51 -72.64 -35.21
CA ARG A 7 -23.08 -71.41 -34.63
C ARG A 7 -22.44 -70.24 -35.34
N GLU A 8 -23.14 -69.61 -36.24
CA GLU A 8 -22.85 -68.34 -36.84
C GLU A 8 -22.83 -67.28 -35.75
N THR A 9 -21.65 -66.72 -35.47
CA THR A 9 -21.52 -65.52 -34.60
C THR A 9 -21.88 -64.31 -35.42
N ALA A 10 -23.06 -63.74 -35.12
CA ALA A 10 -23.51 -62.48 -35.74
C ALA A 10 -22.49 -61.38 -35.57
N PRO A 11 -22.19 -60.55 -36.58
CA PRO A 11 -21.23 -59.45 -36.47
C PRO A 11 -21.77 -58.39 -35.51
N ARG A 12 -21.01 -58.09 -34.47
CA ARG A 12 -21.24 -56.97 -33.57
C ARG A 12 -21.19 -55.67 -34.35
N ASN A 13 -22.34 -55.00 -34.44
CA ASN A 13 -22.55 -53.76 -35.16
C ASN A 13 -21.67 -52.64 -34.57
N PRO A 14 -20.66 -52.10 -35.29
CA PRO A 14 -19.71 -51.13 -34.71
C PRO A 14 -20.36 -49.76 -34.39
N LEU A 15 -21.56 -49.51 -34.88
CA LEU A 15 -22.29 -48.25 -34.65
C LEU A 15 -22.89 -48.13 -33.23
N ILE A 16 -23.01 -49.24 -32.48
CA ILE A 16 -23.54 -49.22 -31.10
C ILE A 16 -22.44 -48.84 -30.09
N ALA A 17 -21.16 -48.95 -30.42
CA ALA A 17 -20.07 -48.62 -29.56
C ALA A 17 -19.68 -47.13 -29.57
N ALA A 18 -20.04 -46.38 -30.60
CA ALA A 18 -19.71 -44.97 -30.76
C ALA A 18 -20.24 -44.06 -29.63
N PRO A 19 -21.51 -44.16 -29.17
CA PRO A 19 -21.99 -43.33 -28.05
C PRO A 19 -21.32 -43.69 -26.72
N ALA A 20 -21.01 -44.97 -26.48
CA ALA A 20 -20.31 -45.40 -25.26
C ALA A 20 -18.88 -44.91 -25.22
N LEU A 21 -18.15 -44.90 -26.34
CA LEU A 21 -16.83 -44.33 -26.46
C LEU A 21 -16.85 -42.80 -26.25
N ALA A 22 -17.80 -42.09 -26.82
CA ALA A 22 -17.95 -40.66 -26.61
C ALA A 22 -18.23 -40.33 -25.12
N VAL A 23 -19.08 -41.12 -24.44
CA VAL A 23 -19.31 -40.96 -23.01
C VAL A 23 -18.03 -41.23 -22.21
N GLN A 24 -17.29 -42.27 -22.50
CA GLN A 24 -16.13 -42.70 -21.74
C GLN A 24 -14.92 -41.75 -21.94
N PHE A 25 -14.69 -41.26 -23.15
CA PHE A 25 -13.51 -40.46 -23.48
C PHE A 25 -13.72 -38.95 -23.39
N PHE A 26 -14.95 -38.46 -23.44
CA PHE A 26 -15.27 -37.04 -23.35
C PHE A 26 -16.11 -36.64 -22.14
N LEU A 27 -17.24 -37.34 -21.89
CA LEU A 27 -18.13 -36.96 -20.79
C LEU A 27 -17.55 -37.27 -19.41
N VAL A 28 -16.88 -38.43 -19.26
CA VAL A 28 -16.29 -38.79 -17.96
C VAL A 28 -15.11 -37.84 -17.60
N PRO A 29 -14.13 -37.58 -18.46
CA PRO A 29 -13.09 -36.57 -18.15
C PRO A 29 -13.66 -35.18 -17.92
N LEU A 30 -14.64 -34.74 -18.70
CA LEU A 30 -15.31 -33.45 -18.52
C LEU A 30 -16.02 -33.36 -17.16
N ALA A 31 -16.74 -34.44 -16.77
CA ALA A 31 -17.40 -34.50 -15.46
C ALA A 31 -16.40 -34.47 -14.31
N VAL A 32 -15.25 -35.15 -14.43
CA VAL A 32 -14.17 -35.10 -13.43
C VAL A 32 -13.61 -33.68 -13.30
N VAL A 33 -13.32 -33.02 -14.43
CA VAL A 33 -12.84 -31.63 -14.42
C VAL A 33 -13.90 -30.71 -13.82
N ALA A 34 -15.15 -30.85 -14.17
CA ALA A 34 -16.25 -30.03 -13.63
C ALA A 34 -16.42 -30.23 -12.11
N VAL A 35 -16.36 -31.46 -11.62
CA VAL A 35 -16.42 -31.77 -10.18
C VAL A 35 -15.19 -31.21 -9.45
N THR A 36 -14.00 -31.39 -10.03
CA THR A 36 -12.76 -30.86 -9.43
C THR A 36 -12.80 -29.33 -9.39
N ALA A 37 -13.26 -28.67 -10.45
CA ALA A 37 -13.42 -27.22 -10.48
C ALA A 37 -14.48 -26.75 -9.47
N ALA A 38 -15.61 -27.45 -9.35
CA ALA A 38 -16.64 -27.13 -8.36
C ALA A 38 -16.14 -27.31 -6.92
N LEU A 39 -15.41 -28.39 -6.65
CA LEU A 39 -14.75 -28.61 -5.35
C LEU A 39 -13.70 -27.56 -5.07
N TYR A 40 -12.87 -27.18 -6.04
CA TYR A 40 -11.88 -26.12 -5.90
C TYR A 40 -12.53 -24.77 -5.63
N ILE A 41 -13.58 -24.41 -6.38
CA ILE A 41 -14.33 -23.15 -6.18
C ILE A 41 -15.03 -23.17 -4.81
N GLY A 42 -15.66 -24.28 -4.41
CA GLY A 42 -16.29 -24.45 -3.10
C GLY A 42 -15.29 -24.37 -1.96
N PHE A 43 -14.15 -25.05 -2.09
CA PHE A 43 -13.07 -25.01 -1.11
C PHE A 43 -12.42 -23.60 -1.03
N ARG A 44 -12.20 -22.97 -2.17
CA ARG A 44 -11.70 -21.59 -2.24
C ARG A 44 -12.70 -20.60 -1.64
N SER A 45 -14.00 -20.79 -1.86
CA SER A 45 -15.05 -19.98 -1.22
C SER A 45 -15.04 -20.16 0.29
N MET A 46 -14.92 -21.40 0.77
CA MET A 46 -14.86 -21.72 2.19
C MET A 46 -13.58 -21.22 2.87
N LEU A 47 -12.44 -21.20 2.14
CA LEU A 47 -11.19 -20.56 2.62
C LEU A 47 -11.22 -19.03 2.50
N ASN A 48 -12.07 -18.48 1.64
CA ASN A 48 -12.22 -17.06 1.39
C ASN A 48 -13.36 -16.43 2.22
N ASP A 49 -13.87 -17.13 3.25
CA ASP A 49 -14.69 -16.55 4.31
C ASP A 49 -13.83 -15.62 5.19
N GLY A 50 -13.03 -14.74 4.54
CA GLY A 50 -12.49 -13.57 5.16
C GLY A 50 -13.65 -12.72 5.69
N LYS A 51 -13.62 -12.38 6.98
CA LYS A 51 -14.59 -11.49 7.59
C LYS A 51 -14.80 -10.26 6.70
N SER A 52 -16.05 -9.85 6.57
CA SER A 52 -16.38 -8.60 5.86
C SER A 52 -15.84 -7.38 6.64
N PRO A 53 -15.68 -6.22 6.01
CA PRO A 53 -15.33 -4.98 6.73
C PRO A 53 -16.29 -4.68 7.89
N GLN A 54 -17.58 -5.00 7.74
CA GLN A 54 -18.61 -4.81 8.75
C GLN A 54 -18.44 -5.76 9.95
N ASP A 55 -17.97 -7.00 9.70
CA ASP A 55 -17.65 -7.96 10.77
C ASP A 55 -16.48 -7.47 11.61
N TYR A 56 -15.45 -6.93 10.96
CA TYR A 56 -14.30 -6.33 11.66
C TYR A 56 -14.72 -5.10 12.48
N LEU A 57 -15.56 -4.22 11.93
CA LEU A 57 -16.10 -3.09 12.69
C LEU A 57 -16.89 -3.55 13.93
N THR A 58 -17.71 -4.59 13.80
CA THR A 58 -18.42 -5.18 14.93
C THR A 58 -17.46 -5.73 15.98
N GLU A 59 -16.38 -6.40 15.55
CA GLU A 59 -15.37 -6.94 16.45
C GLU A 59 -14.55 -5.84 17.16
N ILE A 60 -14.25 -4.73 16.47
CA ILE A 60 -13.60 -3.55 17.06
C ILE A 60 -14.48 -2.95 18.16
N GLN A 61 -15.80 -2.86 17.93
CA GLN A 61 -16.72 -2.23 18.86
C GLN A 61 -17.09 -3.13 20.05
N ARG A 62 -17.23 -4.45 19.85
CA ARG A 62 -17.78 -5.40 20.81
C ARG A 62 -16.81 -6.47 21.28
N GLY A 63 -15.65 -6.58 20.65
CA GLY A 63 -14.64 -7.60 20.97
C GLY A 63 -13.90 -7.30 22.27
N GLY A 64 -13.29 -8.34 22.85
CA GLY A 64 -12.32 -8.18 23.94
C GLY A 64 -11.05 -7.47 23.45
N SER A 65 -10.25 -6.94 24.38
CA SER A 65 -9.02 -6.17 24.08
C SER A 65 -8.04 -6.92 23.18
N ASP A 66 -7.98 -8.24 23.31
CA ASP A 66 -7.12 -9.14 22.52
C ASP A 66 -7.55 -9.27 21.05
N ARG A 67 -8.81 -8.99 20.72
CA ARG A 67 -9.38 -9.10 19.36
C ARG A 67 -9.57 -7.79 18.64
N ARG A 68 -9.67 -6.68 19.37
CA ARG A 68 -9.99 -5.36 18.78
C ARG A 68 -8.90 -4.84 17.86
N TRP A 69 -7.63 -4.85 18.29
CA TRP A 69 -6.54 -4.34 17.46
C TRP A 69 -6.24 -5.23 16.24
N PRO A 70 -6.28 -6.60 16.31
CA PRO A 70 -6.13 -7.41 15.10
C PRO A 70 -7.26 -7.15 14.09
N ALA A 71 -8.49 -6.97 14.57
CA ALA A 71 -9.62 -6.61 13.70
C ALA A 71 -9.40 -5.24 13.01
N ALA A 72 -8.93 -4.23 13.77
CA ALA A 72 -8.61 -2.92 13.20
C ALA A 72 -7.45 -2.98 12.18
N TYR A 73 -6.43 -3.79 12.45
CA TYR A 73 -5.33 -4.03 11.53
C TYR A 73 -5.82 -4.66 10.22
N GLU A 74 -6.59 -5.77 10.30
CA GLU A 74 -7.11 -6.43 9.09
C GLU A 74 -8.08 -5.54 8.31
N LEU A 75 -8.95 -4.80 8.99
CA LEU A 75 -9.81 -3.79 8.36
C LEU A 75 -8.98 -2.74 7.63
N SER A 76 -7.94 -2.20 8.27
CA SER A 76 -7.06 -1.23 7.63
C SER A 76 -6.38 -1.80 6.38
N ARG A 77 -6.03 -3.09 6.36
CA ARG A 77 -5.48 -3.76 5.17
C ARG A 77 -6.51 -3.91 4.07
N GLN A 78 -7.74 -4.34 4.41
CA GLN A 78 -8.82 -4.46 3.42
C GLN A 78 -9.16 -3.14 2.74
N MET A 79 -8.99 -2.00 3.43
CA MET A 79 -9.15 -0.67 2.84
C MET A 79 -8.15 -0.36 1.72
N ALA A 80 -7.14 -1.21 1.47
CA ALA A 80 -6.30 -1.11 0.27
C ALA A 80 -7.04 -1.51 -1.01
N ASP A 81 -8.10 -2.34 -0.91
CA ASP A 81 -8.93 -2.73 -2.05
C ASP A 81 -9.89 -1.58 -2.44
N PRO A 82 -9.85 -1.07 -3.68
CA PRO A 82 -10.78 -0.04 -4.16
C PRO A 82 -12.26 -0.41 -4.01
N LYS A 83 -12.60 -1.71 -4.10
CA LYS A 83 -13.98 -2.18 -3.94
C LYS A 83 -14.48 -2.00 -2.52
N VAL A 84 -13.62 -2.19 -1.53
CA VAL A 84 -13.94 -1.97 -0.12
C VAL A 84 -14.12 -0.48 0.15
N ARG A 85 -13.22 0.38 -0.37
CA ARG A 85 -13.32 1.84 -0.22
C ARG A 85 -14.57 2.45 -0.85
N ALA A 86 -15.08 1.83 -1.92
CA ALA A 86 -16.28 2.28 -2.59
C ALA A 86 -17.57 2.10 -1.75
N ASP A 87 -17.53 1.33 -0.66
CA ASP A 87 -18.65 1.17 0.25
C ASP A 87 -18.84 2.42 1.11
N LYS A 88 -19.82 3.23 0.75
CA LYS A 88 -20.13 4.50 1.43
C LYS A 88 -20.57 4.33 2.89
N THR A 89 -20.95 3.13 3.32
CA THR A 89 -21.35 2.87 4.71
C THR A 89 -20.15 2.76 5.65
N LEU A 90 -18.96 2.49 5.11
CA LEU A 90 -17.75 2.32 5.92
C LEU A 90 -17.22 3.64 6.49
N ALA A 91 -17.27 4.72 5.73
CA ALA A 91 -16.70 6.00 6.18
C ALA A 91 -17.28 6.48 7.52
N PRO A 92 -18.61 6.62 7.70
CA PRO A 92 -19.17 7.04 8.98
C PRO A 92 -18.92 6.01 10.10
N ALA A 93 -18.93 4.71 9.78
CA ALA A 93 -18.69 3.66 10.76
C ALA A 93 -17.21 3.64 11.25
N LEU A 94 -16.24 3.93 10.38
CA LEU A 94 -14.83 4.08 10.73
C LEU A 94 -14.59 5.28 11.63
N VAL A 95 -15.22 6.41 11.32
CA VAL A 95 -15.12 7.65 12.13
C VAL A 95 -15.69 7.42 13.53
N GLU A 96 -16.88 6.81 13.62
CA GLU A 96 -17.48 6.50 14.91
C GLU A 96 -16.65 5.48 15.71
N ALA A 97 -16.11 4.44 15.06
CA ALA A 97 -15.22 3.49 15.73
C ALA A 97 -13.93 4.18 16.22
N PHE A 98 -13.39 5.14 15.48
CA PHE A 98 -12.21 5.92 15.87
C PHE A 98 -12.48 6.78 17.13
N ARG A 99 -13.64 7.43 17.21
CA ARG A 99 -14.08 8.17 18.40
C ARG A 99 -14.20 7.27 19.63
N GLN A 100 -14.83 6.10 19.46
CA GLN A 100 -15.05 5.14 20.55
C GLN A 100 -13.77 4.43 21.01
N ALA A 101 -12.70 4.47 20.23
CA ALA A 101 -11.41 3.85 20.55
C ALA A 101 -10.52 4.76 21.44
N ASP A 102 -11.06 5.82 22.04
CA ASP A 102 -10.33 6.67 22.97
C ASP A 102 -9.76 5.84 24.13
N GLY A 103 -8.44 5.99 24.39
CA GLY A 103 -7.72 5.16 25.36
C GLY A 103 -7.23 3.80 24.87
N ASP A 104 -7.43 3.45 23.57
CA ASP A 104 -6.88 2.23 22.95
C ASP A 104 -5.95 2.59 21.76
N PRO A 105 -4.65 2.90 22.03
CA PRO A 105 -3.75 3.42 21.00
C PRO A 105 -3.59 2.49 19.80
N GLN A 106 -3.57 1.18 20.01
CA GLN A 106 -3.41 0.22 18.91
C GLN A 106 -4.60 0.23 17.95
N VAL A 107 -5.81 0.26 18.49
CA VAL A 107 -7.04 0.36 17.69
C VAL A 107 -7.10 1.70 16.96
N ARG A 108 -6.85 2.81 17.66
CA ARG A 108 -6.84 4.17 17.08
C ARG A 108 -5.87 4.29 15.92
N ARG A 109 -4.66 3.76 16.08
CA ARG A 109 -3.62 3.74 15.04
C ARG A 109 -4.14 3.12 13.74
N TYR A 110 -4.70 1.91 13.81
CA TYR A 110 -5.17 1.21 12.60
C TYR A 110 -6.46 1.81 12.03
N LEU A 111 -7.34 2.36 12.87
CA LEU A 111 -8.52 3.08 12.39
C LEU A 111 -8.15 4.40 11.69
N ALA A 112 -7.15 5.15 12.19
CA ALA A 112 -6.62 6.31 11.50
C ALA A 112 -6.07 5.92 10.11
N LEU A 113 -5.31 4.81 10.02
CA LEU A 113 -4.83 4.27 8.74
C LEU A 113 -5.98 3.84 7.81
N ALA A 114 -7.05 3.27 8.35
CA ALA A 114 -8.23 2.90 7.57
C ALA A 114 -8.95 4.14 7.01
N ILE A 115 -9.15 5.17 7.83
CA ILE A 115 -9.75 6.45 7.43
C ILE A 115 -8.90 7.14 6.35
N GLY A 116 -7.57 7.20 6.53
CA GLY A 116 -6.67 7.82 5.56
C GLY A 116 -6.58 7.08 4.22
N ARG A 117 -7.15 5.87 4.10
CA ARG A 117 -7.30 5.13 2.84
C ARG A 117 -8.62 5.40 2.13
N LEU A 118 -9.57 6.08 2.75
CA LEU A 118 -10.78 6.54 2.05
C LEU A 118 -10.41 7.43 0.87
N ASP A 119 -11.23 7.40 -0.18
CA ASP A 119 -11.01 8.26 -1.34
C ASP A 119 -11.25 9.73 -0.94
N PRO A 120 -10.33 10.66 -1.30
CA PRO A 120 -10.48 12.07 -0.97
C PRO A 120 -11.62 12.74 -1.80
N PRO A 121 -12.25 13.80 -1.28
CA PRO A 121 -11.99 14.39 0.03
C PRO A 121 -12.53 13.54 1.18
N LEU A 122 -11.81 13.52 2.30
CA LEU A 122 -12.30 12.84 3.49
C LEU A 122 -13.56 13.54 4.04
N PRO A 123 -14.45 12.81 4.75
CA PRO A 123 -15.56 13.43 5.47
C PRO A 123 -15.08 14.52 6.43
N VAL A 124 -15.82 15.61 6.53
CA VAL A 124 -15.46 16.78 7.37
C VAL A 124 -15.28 16.39 8.84
N ASP A 125 -16.15 15.53 9.34
CA ASP A 125 -16.09 15.00 10.70
C ASP A 125 -14.86 14.10 10.92
N ALA A 126 -14.45 13.30 9.91
CA ALA A 126 -13.22 12.54 9.95
C ALA A 126 -11.99 13.46 10.06
N VAL A 127 -11.93 14.54 9.26
CA VAL A 127 -10.83 15.52 9.34
C VAL A 127 -10.79 16.19 10.70
N ALA A 128 -11.95 16.54 11.25
CA ALA A 128 -12.05 17.18 12.58
C ALA A 128 -11.54 16.25 13.69
N ASP A 129 -11.98 14.98 13.71
CA ASP A 129 -11.57 14.00 14.73
C ASP A 129 -10.09 13.63 14.60
N LEU A 130 -9.58 13.45 13.39
CA LEU A 130 -8.14 13.24 13.15
C LEU A 130 -7.35 14.47 13.60
N THR A 131 -7.83 15.70 13.35
CA THR A 131 -7.15 16.92 13.76
C THR A 131 -7.07 17.01 15.28
N HIS A 132 -8.14 16.63 16.01
CA HIS A 132 -8.11 16.55 17.45
C HIS A 132 -7.11 15.51 17.97
N ALA A 133 -6.95 14.39 17.26
CA ALA A 133 -6.03 13.32 17.62
C ALA A 133 -4.55 13.61 17.28
N LEU A 134 -4.21 14.79 16.74
CA LEU A 134 -2.81 15.24 16.61
C LEU A 134 -2.12 15.41 17.98
N ASP A 135 -2.89 15.60 19.06
CA ASP A 135 -2.42 15.72 20.43
C ASP A 135 -2.45 14.38 21.19
N ASP A 136 -2.67 13.24 20.51
CA ASP A 136 -2.69 11.92 21.13
C ASP A 136 -1.36 11.63 21.86
N PRO A 137 -1.38 11.10 23.10
CA PRO A 137 -0.15 10.80 23.85
C PRO A 137 0.73 9.74 23.18
N ASP A 138 0.13 8.81 22.43
CA ASP A 138 0.87 7.77 21.69
C ASP A 138 1.44 8.31 20.37
N SER A 139 2.77 8.34 20.25
CA SER A 139 3.45 8.89 19.08
C SER A 139 3.14 8.12 17.78
N GLU A 140 2.93 6.81 17.87
CA GLU A 140 2.58 5.98 16.72
C GLU A 140 1.15 6.25 16.23
N THR A 141 0.23 6.59 17.16
CA THR A 141 -1.10 7.07 16.81
C THR A 141 -1.00 8.42 16.12
N ARG A 142 -0.21 9.37 16.66
CA ARG A 142 0.04 10.66 16.00
C ARG A 142 0.58 10.48 14.58
N ILE A 143 1.57 9.59 14.37
CA ILE A 143 2.13 9.27 13.05
C ILE A 143 1.04 8.80 12.08
N SER A 144 0.16 7.89 12.51
CA SER A 144 -0.93 7.36 11.69
C SER A 144 -1.98 8.43 11.37
N VAL A 145 -2.29 9.28 12.32
CA VAL A 145 -3.20 10.42 12.18
C VAL A 145 -2.64 11.47 11.20
N ILE A 146 -1.37 11.83 11.34
CA ILE A 146 -0.70 12.78 10.42
C ILE A 146 -0.70 12.23 9.00
N TRP A 147 -0.42 10.93 8.84
CA TRP A 147 -0.50 10.28 7.52
C TRP A 147 -1.91 10.35 6.92
N ALA A 148 -2.94 10.07 7.73
CA ALA A 148 -4.34 10.13 7.29
C ALA A 148 -4.74 11.56 6.88
N LEU A 149 -4.36 12.56 7.65
CA LEU A 149 -4.57 13.97 7.32
C LEU A 149 -3.83 14.40 6.06
N GLY A 150 -2.60 13.92 5.85
CA GLY A 150 -1.85 14.13 4.61
C GLY A 150 -2.53 13.53 3.38
N SER A 151 -3.33 12.47 3.57
CA SER A 151 -4.10 11.82 2.50
C SER A 151 -5.46 12.49 2.24
N SER A 152 -5.88 13.44 3.09
CA SER A 152 -7.21 14.09 2.99
C SER A 152 -7.39 14.96 1.75
N GLY A 153 -6.30 15.50 1.21
CA GLY A 153 -6.33 16.51 0.16
C GLY A 153 -6.83 17.89 0.62
N ASP A 154 -7.12 18.09 1.90
CA ASP A 154 -7.63 19.34 2.47
C ASP A 154 -6.48 20.29 2.84
N PRO A 155 -6.30 21.44 2.14
CA PRO A 155 -5.25 22.40 2.45
C PRO A 155 -5.40 23.08 3.82
N ALA A 156 -6.58 23.09 4.41
CA ALA A 156 -6.81 23.69 5.72
C ALA A 156 -6.01 22.97 6.84
N VAL A 157 -5.70 21.69 6.64
CA VAL A 157 -4.93 20.88 7.61
C VAL A 157 -3.47 21.35 7.73
N VAL A 158 -2.92 21.98 6.69
CA VAL A 158 -1.51 22.43 6.65
C VAL A 158 -1.17 23.30 7.87
N SER A 159 -2.06 24.24 8.22
CA SER A 159 -1.88 25.12 9.37
C SER A 159 -1.77 24.39 10.72
N ARG A 160 -2.35 23.20 10.81
CA ARG A 160 -2.30 22.33 12.00
C ARG A 160 -1.06 21.43 12.02
N LEU A 161 -0.53 21.06 10.85
CA LEU A 161 0.64 20.19 10.73
C LEU A 161 1.97 20.95 10.88
N ILE A 162 2.08 22.19 10.37
CA ILE A 162 3.31 22.98 10.42
C ILE A 162 3.89 23.08 11.86
N PRO A 163 3.12 23.43 12.90
CA PRO A 163 3.65 23.54 14.25
C PRO A 163 4.22 22.23 14.81
N LEU A 164 3.69 21.08 14.38
CA LEU A 164 4.13 19.78 14.86
C LEU A 164 5.56 19.43 14.41
N TYR A 165 6.04 19.98 13.31
CA TYR A 165 7.42 19.78 12.87
C TYR A 165 8.43 20.32 13.89
N GLY A 166 8.15 21.48 14.49
CA GLY A 166 9.01 22.16 15.46
C GLY A 166 8.66 21.87 16.93
N ALA A 167 7.71 20.97 17.20
CA ALA A 167 7.29 20.69 18.56
C ALA A 167 8.42 20.03 19.37
N PRO A 168 8.61 20.41 20.65
CA PRO A 168 9.72 19.91 21.47
C PRO A 168 9.71 18.40 21.69
N ASP A 169 8.53 17.78 21.64
CA ASP A 169 8.32 16.33 21.81
C ASP A 169 8.26 15.57 20.48
N ALA A 170 8.45 16.25 19.36
CA ALA A 170 8.46 15.60 18.05
C ALA A 170 9.71 14.76 17.87
N ASP A 171 9.58 13.45 17.98
CA ASP A 171 10.61 12.51 17.55
C ASP A 171 10.83 12.54 16.02
N ALA A 172 11.89 11.89 15.54
CA ALA A 172 12.20 11.87 14.10
C ALA A 172 11.09 11.20 13.26
N GLY A 173 10.36 10.25 13.82
CA GLY A 173 9.23 9.58 13.15
C GLY A 173 8.07 10.54 12.91
N VAL A 174 7.70 11.32 13.94
CA VAL A 174 6.66 12.35 13.84
C VAL A 174 7.10 13.42 12.83
N ARG A 175 8.32 13.99 12.95
CA ARG A 175 8.81 15.01 12.02
C ARG A 175 8.83 14.52 10.57
N LYS A 176 9.29 13.28 10.34
CA LYS A 176 9.26 12.63 9.03
C LYS A 176 7.85 12.55 8.46
N MET A 177 6.88 12.13 9.28
CA MET A 177 5.50 11.99 8.84
C MET A 177 4.85 13.35 8.56
N VAL A 178 5.14 14.38 9.37
CA VAL A 178 4.70 15.76 9.10
C VAL A 178 5.24 16.23 7.75
N VAL A 179 6.52 16.06 7.48
CA VAL A 179 7.14 16.45 6.20
C VAL A 179 6.52 15.68 5.02
N TYR A 180 6.26 14.39 5.19
CA TYR A 180 5.56 13.58 4.18
C TYR A 180 4.15 14.11 3.90
N ALA A 181 3.36 14.38 4.95
CA ALA A 181 1.99 14.88 4.85
C ALA A 181 1.94 16.27 4.20
N LEU A 182 2.82 17.20 4.61
CA LEU A 182 2.96 18.52 3.99
C LEU A 182 3.34 18.43 2.51
N GLY A 183 4.14 17.44 2.12
CA GLY A 183 4.47 17.19 0.72
C GLY A 183 3.35 16.57 -0.11
N ALA A 184 2.31 16.02 0.53
CA ALA A 184 1.15 15.43 -0.15
C ALA A 184 -0.02 16.41 -0.29
N LEU A 185 -0.11 17.39 0.60
CA LEU A 185 -1.18 18.39 0.63
C LEU A 185 -0.93 19.51 -0.38
N PRO A 186 -1.99 20.04 -1.02
CA PRO A 186 -1.86 21.14 -1.97
C PRO A 186 -1.54 22.48 -1.28
N GLY A 187 -1.02 23.43 -2.06
CA GLY A 187 -0.72 24.80 -1.63
C GLY A 187 0.77 25.03 -1.37
N ASP A 188 1.12 26.27 -0.98
CA ASP A 188 2.51 26.71 -0.83
C ASP A 188 2.87 27.12 0.60
N ALA A 189 1.91 27.17 1.52
CA ALA A 189 2.11 27.62 2.90
C ALA A 189 3.16 26.78 3.66
N GLN A 190 3.35 25.52 3.26
CA GLN A 190 4.29 24.58 3.86
C GLN A 190 5.72 24.67 3.31
N ILE A 191 5.98 25.43 2.25
CA ILE A 191 7.27 25.42 1.54
C ILE A 191 8.44 25.81 2.46
N ASP A 192 8.26 26.83 3.31
CA ASP A 192 9.34 27.25 4.20
C ASP A 192 9.64 26.20 5.27
N THR A 193 8.62 25.52 5.80
CA THR A 193 8.81 24.37 6.71
C THR A 193 9.55 23.23 6.02
N LEU A 194 9.19 22.90 4.77
CA LEU A 194 9.86 21.88 3.97
C LEU A 194 11.32 22.25 3.67
N ARG A 195 11.61 23.53 3.43
CA ARG A 195 13.00 24.01 3.27
C ARG A 195 13.80 23.85 4.55
N THR A 196 13.23 24.23 5.69
CA THR A 196 13.86 24.01 7.01
C THR A 196 14.15 22.52 7.24
N ALA A 197 13.26 21.64 6.83
CA ALA A 197 13.41 20.20 6.97
C ALA A 197 14.53 19.59 6.10
N LEU A 198 15.08 20.30 5.12
CA LEU A 198 16.30 19.87 4.40
C LEU A 198 17.53 19.82 5.29
N GLU A 199 17.52 20.56 6.41
CA GLU A 199 18.62 20.64 7.38
C GLU A 199 18.33 19.84 8.67
N ASP A 200 17.28 19.02 8.70
CA ASP A 200 16.94 18.20 9.86
C ASP A 200 18.09 17.27 10.26
N ALA A 201 18.25 17.04 11.57
CA ALA A 201 19.26 16.13 12.09
C ALA A 201 19.08 14.69 11.57
N ALA A 202 17.84 14.25 11.39
CA ALA A 202 17.50 12.92 10.88
C ALA A 202 17.52 12.89 9.33
N LEU A 203 18.31 12.00 8.79
CA LEU A 203 18.54 11.90 7.33
C LEU A 203 17.26 11.56 6.54
N ASP A 204 16.44 10.71 7.08
CA ASP A 204 15.17 10.31 6.44
C ASP A 204 14.15 11.46 6.42
N VAL A 205 14.21 12.39 7.37
CA VAL A 205 13.45 13.65 7.34
C VAL A 205 13.93 14.53 6.18
N ARG A 206 15.27 14.71 6.02
CA ARG A 206 15.84 15.48 4.90
C ARG A 206 15.45 14.90 3.55
N TRP A 207 15.51 13.58 3.38
CA TRP A 207 15.10 12.91 2.15
C TRP A 207 13.62 13.11 1.82
N ASN A 208 12.74 12.98 2.84
CA ASN A 208 11.32 13.27 2.65
C ASN A 208 11.07 14.74 2.29
N ALA A 209 11.82 15.68 2.89
CA ALA A 209 11.71 17.10 2.56
C ALA A 209 12.09 17.39 1.09
N ALA A 210 13.15 16.78 0.59
CA ALA A 210 13.56 16.93 -0.80
C ALA A 210 12.50 16.39 -1.77
N VAL A 211 11.92 15.21 -1.47
CA VAL A 211 10.83 14.63 -2.25
C VAL A 211 9.57 15.49 -2.19
N ALA A 212 9.22 16.00 -1.00
CA ALA A 212 8.07 16.89 -0.79
C ALA A 212 8.22 18.18 -1.61
N LEU A 213 9.37 18.83 -1.53
CA LEU A 213 9.68 20.04 -2.32
C LEU A 213 9.60 19.79 -3.82
N ALA A 214 10.08 18.63 -4.29
CA ALA A 214 9.97 18.28 -5.71
C ALA A 214 8.51 18.12 -6.17
N ARG A 215 7.63 17.58 -5.33
CA ARG A 215 6.18 17.51 -5.63
C ARG A 215 5.54 18.90 -5.79
N HIS A 216 6.05 19.89 -5.04
CA HIS A 216 5.65 21.29 -5.17
C HIS A 216 6.40 22.06 -6.26
N GLY A 217 7.19 21.38 -7.12
CA GLY A 217 7.99 22.03 -8.16
C GLY A 217 9.14 22.89 -7.64
N ASN A 218 9.47 22.77 -6.35
CA ASN A 218 10.50 23.60 -5.69
C ASN A 218 11.88 22.93 -5.75
N ARG A 219 12.87 23.65 -6.32
CA ARG A 219 14.22 23.13 -6.58
C ARG A 219 15.16 23.14 -5.38
N ALA A 220 14.75 23.68 -4.23
CA ALA A 220 15.62 23.76 -3.05
C ALA A 220 16.14 22.39 -2.59
N GLY A 221 15.37 21.30 -2.82
CA GLY A 221 15.75 19.94 -2.48
C GLY A 221 16.76 19.27 -3.43
N VAL A 222 17.16 19.91 -4.55
CA VAL A 222 18.05 19.29 -5.57
C VAL A 222 19.37 18.76 -4.99
N PRO A 223 20.08 19.48 -4.08
CA PRO A 223 21.30 18.93 -3.48
C PRO A 223 21.07 17.62 -2.73
N VAL A 224 19.97 17.51 -1.99
CA VAL A 224 19.60 16.31 -1.25
C VAL A 224 19.15 15.20 -2.22
N LEU A 225 18.42 15.52 -3.30
CA LEU A 225 18.08 14.56 -4.34
C LEU A 225 19.34 13.97 -5.01
N LYS A 226 20.39 14.77 -5.24
CA LYS A 226 21.68 14.24 -5.74
C LYS A 226 22.28 13.21 -4.79
N GLN A 227 22.20 13.42 -3.48
CA GLN A 227 22.66 12.45 -2.48
C GLN A 227 21.82 11.16 -2.53
N MET A 228 20.49 11.26 -2.70
CA MET A 228 19.60 10.09 -2.86
C MET A 228 19.87 9.31 -4.15
N LEU A 229 20.44 9.94 -5.17
CA LEU A 229 20.84 9.31 -6.43
C LEU A 229 22.28 8.80 -6.43
N ASP A 230 23.02 9.01 -5.35
CA ASP A 230 24.38 8.44 -5.14
C ASP A 230 24.25 7.16 -4.30
N ARG A 231 24.42 6.00 -4.98
CA ARG A 231 24.33 4.70 -4.31
C ARG A 231 25.30 4.55 -3.15
N THR A 232 26.55 5.02 -3.32
CA THR A 232 27.58 4.90 -2.29
C THR A 232 27.18 5.69 -1.04
N TYR A 233 26.68 6.90 -1.24
CA TYR A 233 26.18 7.72 -0.15
C TYR A 233 25.00 7.07 0.58
N VAL A 234 24.03 6.54 -0.15
CA VAL A 234 22.85 5.89 0.44
C VAL A 234 23.25 4.63 1.20
N GLU A 235 24.14 3.79 0.65
CA GLU A 235 24.63 2.56 1.32
C GLU A 235 25.36 2.85 2.64
N GLN A 236 26.13 3.94 2.70
CA GLN A 236 26.82 4.37 3.91
C GLN A 236 25.87 4.98 4.95
N SER A 237 24.77 5.54 4.49
CA SER A 237 23.82 6.28 5.32
C SER A 237 22.71 5.40 5.89
N VAL A 238 22.27 4.37 5.15
CA VAL A 238 21.22 3.44 5.58
C VAL A 238 21.84 2.36 6.47
N LYS A 239 21.56 2.41 7.78
CA LYS A 239 21.92 1.32 8.70
C LYS A 239 21.13 0.07 8.30
N ARG A 240 21.83 -0.92 7.80
CA ARG A 240 21.27 -2.19 7.35
C ARG A 240 21.00 -3.08 8.57
N GLU A 241 19.83 -2.98 9.17
CA GLU A 241 19.28 -4.08 9.95
C GLU A 241 18.78 -5.12 8.94
N VAL A 242 19.65 -6.07 8.61
CA VAL A 242 19.27 -7.18 7.72
C VAL A 242 18.39 -8.13 8.53
N ARG A 243 17.08 -8.03 8.37
CA ARG A 243 16.17 -9.12 8.75
C ARG A 243 16.15 -10.11 7.59
N PRO A 244 16.51 -11.38 7.79
CA PRO A 244 16.67 -12.36 6.71
C PRO A 244 15.40 -12.61 5.88
N ASP A 245 14.23 -12.27 6.40
CA ASP A 245 12.92 -12.59 5.83
C ASP A 245 12.25 -11.38 5.12
N GLU A 246 12.91 -10.23 5.04
CA GLU A 246 12.36 -9.05 4.36
C GLU A 246 12.89 -8.98 2.92
N ASP A 247 12.00 -9.21 1.96
CA ASP A 247 12.23 -9.00 0.51
C ASP A 247 12.33 -7.49 0.15
N ARG A 248 12.66 -6.67 1.15
CA ARG A 248 12.73 -5.22 1.10
C ARG A 248 14.17 -4.76 0.97
N ASP A 249 14.44 -3.96 -0.06
CA ASP A 249 15.74 -3.29 -0.23
C ASP A 249 15.61 -1.79 0.12
N PRO A 250 15.91 -1.39 1.37
CA PRO A 250 15.74 -0.01 1.81
C PRO A 250 16.62 0.97 1.03
N ILE A 251 17.75 0.52 0.49
CA ILE A 251 18.63 1.34 -0.34
C ILE A 251 17.94 1.62 -1.68
N ALA A 252 17.40 0.58 -2.32
CA ALA A 252 16.64 0.75 -3.55
C ALA A 252 15.41 1.63 -3.33
N ASP A 253 14.70 1.49 -2.21
CA ASP A 253 13.51 2.30 -1.88
C ASP A 253 13.84 3.80 -1.82
N VAL A 254 14.95 4.19 -1.17
CA VAL A 254 15.44 5.58 -1.12
C VAL A 254 15.78 6.08 -2.51
N MET A 255 16.54 5.31 -3.29
CA MET A 255 16.96 5.69 -4.63
C MET A 255 15.77 5.84 -5.59
N ILE A 256 14.80 4.92 -5.53
CA ILE A 256 13.56 4.99 -6.33
C ILE A 256 12.75 6.23 -5.97
N SER A 257 12.69 6.59 -4.68
CA SER A 257 12.02 7.82 -4.24
C SER A 257 12.71 9.07 -4.81
N GLY A 258 14.04 9.12 -4.80
CA GLY A 258 14.84 10.18 -5.43
C GLY A 258 14.63 10.27 -6.94
N LEU A 259 14.59 9.13 -7.63
CA LEU A 259 14.34 9.05 -9.08
C LEU A 259 12.96 9.58 -9.46
N ARG A 260 11.92 9.22 -8.70
CA ARG A 260 10.56 9.73 -8.90
C ARG A 260 10.49 11.24 -8.67
N ALA A 261 11.17 11.74 -7.64
CA ALA A 261 11.25 13.18 -7.37
C ALA A 261 12.01 13.92 -8.49
N ALA A 262 13.10 13.37 -9.01
CA ALA A 262 13.84 13.92 -10.16
C ALA A 262 12.95 13.99 -11.41
N ALA A 263 12.17 12.94 -11.68
CA ALA A 263 11.22 12.90 -12.79
C ALA A 263 10.12 13.96 -12.64
N THR A 264 9.59 14.15 -11.43
CA THR A 264 8.56 15.16 -11.14
C THR A 264 9.10 16.57 -11.35
N LEU A 265 10.31 16.84 -10.88
CA LEU A 265 10.95 18.16 -10.93
C LEU A 265 11.49 18.52 -12.32
N LYS A 266 11.82 17.50 -13.15
CA LYS A 266 12.44 17.64 -14.49
C LYS A 266 13.68 18.56 -14.49
N ASP A 267 14.52 18.42 -13.45
CA ASP A 267 15.72 19.23 -13.31
C ASP A 267 16.89 18.62 -14.07
N GLU A 268 17.38 19.32 -15.11
CA GLU A 268 18.45 18.85 -15.98
C GLU A 268 19.74 18.53 -15.21
N SER A 269 20.00 19.17 -14.07
CA SER A 269 21.17 18.90 -13.25
C SER A 269 21.17 17.51 -12.60
N LEU A 270 20.03 16.80 -12.59
CA LEU A 270 19.86 15.43 -12.09
C LEU A 270 19.97 14.39 -13.22
N ARG A 271 19.85 14.81 -14.49
CA ARG A 271 19.73 13.91 -15.65
C ARG A 271 20.93 12.96 -15.79
N SER A 272 22.16 13.48 -15.59
CA SER A 272 23.37 12.65 -15.68
C SER A 272 23.39 11.52 -14.63
N SER A 273 23.00 11.83 -13.39
CA SER A 273 22.89 10.83 -12.32
C SER A 273 21.83 9.77 -12.64
N VAL A 274 20.65 10.21 -13.11
CA VAL A 274 19.57 9.30 -13.51
C VAL A 274 20.02 8.39 -14.66
N MET A 275 20.71 8.92 -15.67
CA MET A 275 21.26 8.15 -16.79
C MET A 275 22.28 7.11 -16.32
N THR A 276 23.20 7.48 -15.44
CA THR A 276 24.18 6.55 -14.87
C THR A 276 23.50 5.41 -14.12
N LEU A 277 22.48 5.70 -13.32
CA LEU A 277 21.72 4.68 -12.60
C LEU A 277 20.96 3.74 -13.54
N SER A 278 20.39 4.24 -14.63
CA SER A 278 19.67 3.42 -15.59
C SER A 278 20.55 2.36 -16.28
N GLN A 279 21.84 2.65 -16.44
CA GLN A 279 22.81 1.79 -17.14
C GLN A 279 23.58 0.88 -16.19
N ASN A 280 23.99 1.39 -15.02
CA ASN A 280 25.05 0.79 -14.22
C ASN A 280 24.61 0.36 -12.81
N ASP A 281 23.40 0.70 -12.36
CA ASP A 281 22.99 0.32 -11.01
C ASP A 281 22.85 -1.20 -10.86
N ARG A 282 23.31 -1.76 -9.72
CA ARG A 282 23.23 -3.21 -9.47
C ARG A 282 21.81 -3.71 -9.24
N SER A 283 20.90 -2.85 -8.75
CA SER A 283 19.49 -3.20 -8.53
C SER A 283 18.68 -3.02 -9.81
N LEU A 284 18.05 -4.11 -10.28
CA LEU A 284 17.15 -4.05 -11.44
C LEU A 284 16.01 -3.05 -11.21
N LYS A 285 15.43 -3.03 -10.00
CA LYS A 285 14.34 -2.10 -9.63
C LYS A 285 14.77 -0.63 -9.77
N VAL A 286 16.02 -0.31 -9.38
CA VAL A 286 16.56 1.05 -9.54
C VAL A 286 16.79 1.39 -11.01
N ARG A 287 17.36 0.45 -11.82
CA ARG A 287 17.53 0.67 -13.25
C ARG A 287 16.20 0.94 -13.96
N GLU A 288 15.16 0.15 -13.66
CA GLU A 288 13.82 0.33 -14.22
C GLU A 288 13.23 1.69 -13.85
N ALA A 289 13.29 2.06 -12.56
CA ALA A 289 12.82 3.36 -12.09
C ALA A 289 13.58 4.52 -12.74
N ALA A 290 14.88 4.38 -12.98
CA ALA A 290 15.69 5.38 -13.66
C ALA A 290 15.32 5.52 -15.14
N LEU A 291 15.04 4.41 -15.84
CA LEU A 291 14.54 4.44 -17.23
C LEU A 291 13.18 5.14 -17.32
N GLU A 292 12.26 4.86 -16.37
CA GLU A 292 10.97 5.56 -16.32
C GLU A 292 11.15 7.07 -16.03
N ALA A 293 12.06 7.42 -15.11
CA ALA A 293 12.37 8.82 -14.84
C ALA A 293 12.89 9.55 -16.08
N LEU A 294 13.79 8.94 -16.86
CA LEU A 294 14.32 9.52 -18.10
C LEU A 294 13.22 9.78 -19.13
N LYS A 295 12.25 8.86 -19.29
CA LYS A 295 11.11 9.05 -20.20
C LYS A 295 10.27 10.29 -19.83
N VAL A 296 10.10 10.55 -18.54
CA VAL A 296 9.33 11.70 -18.03
C VAL A 296 10.11 13.01 -18.17
N MET A 297 11.44 12.95 -17.99
CA MET A 297 12.31 14.12 -18.09
C MET A 297 12.49 14.60 -19.55
N GLY A 298 12.25 13.74 -20.54
CA GLY A 298 12.28 14.07 -21.97
C GLY A 298 13.59 13.71 -22.62
#